data_b3e726ae6e8d080049033af2bdb787d3
#
_entry.id   b3e726ae6e8d080049033af2bdb787d3
#
_cell.length_a   1.000
_cell.length_b   1.000
_cell.length_c   1.000
_cell.angle_alpha   90.00
_cell.angle_beta   90.00
_cell.angle_gamma   90.00
#
_symmetry.space_group_name_H-M   'P 1'
#
loop_
_entity.id
_entity.type
_entity.pdbx_description
1 polymer ?
#
loop_
_entity_poly.entity_id
_entity_poly.type
_entity_poly.pdbx_seq_one_letter_code
_entity_poly.pdbx_strand_id
1 'polypeptide(L)'
;SSTSGSSNGKLTEDNISSDVVITLSSDKSIYNFDDTALLQGTVSERVYVEKPNFQSEPILINISGPNYEQAVSLYPDSNLNYETTLKLVQVLGIAEGNYDVSVNYAGVTTNTSFSVESKIIQVDEVNSVFSIQTDQNEYLLDQSILITGITSEIVPFESMKFTVIDPTGEQISTGNLFTTDGNFDTTLSLNTVNPLYGD
;
A
#
# COMPACT_ATOMS: atom_id res chain seq x y z
N SER A 1 -39.16 49.23 -58.86
CA SER A 1 -37.91 48.85 -58.33
C SER A 1 -38.11 48.34 -56.91
N SER A 2 -38.03 47.01 -56.76
CA SER A 2 -38.17 46.29 -55.54
C SER A 2 -36.74 45.91 -55.07
N THR A 3 -36.35 46.36 -53.91
CA THR A 3 -35.12 45.92 -53.22
C THR A 3 -35.51 44.86 -52.24
N SER A 4 -35.08 43.61 -52.53
CA SER A 4 -35.13 42.51 -51.60
C SER A 4 -33.94 42.61 -50.64
N GLY A 5 -34.23 42.89 -49.38
CA GLY A 5 -33.25 42.79 -48.30
C GLY A 5 -33.05 41.33 -47.87
N SER A 6 -31.89 40.82 -48.16
CA SER A 6 -31.45 39.53 -47.61
C SER A 6 -30.98 39.73 -46.14
N SER A 7 -31.76 39.27 -45.20
CA SER A 7 -31.34 39.17 -43.80
C SER A 7 -30.52 37.93 -43.65
N ASN A 8 -29.18 38.07 -43.60
CA ASN A 8 -28.27 37.04 -43.08
C ASN A 8 -28.55 36.88 -41.59
N GLY A 9 -29.31 35.86 -41.25
CA GLY A 9 -29.42 35.37 -39.89
C GLY A 9 -28.08 34.77 -39.48
N LYS A 10 -27.33 35.52 -38.70
CA LYS A 10 -26.18 35.02 -37.98
C LYS A 10 -26.70 34.02 -36.92
N LEU A 11 -26.52 32.77 -37.20
CA LEU A 11 -26.69 31.76 -36.17
C LEU A 11 -25.69 32.09 -35.08
N THR A 12 -26.13 32.70 -34.00
CA THR A 12 -25.40 32.72 -32.75
C THR A 12 -25.39 31.27 -32.23
N GLU A 13 -24.21 30.69 -32.14
CA GLU A 13 -24.03 29.52 -31.28
C GLU A 13 -24.53 29.95 -29.90
N ASP A 14 -25.71 29.51 -29.52
CA ASP A 14 -26.19 29.58 -28.16
C ASP A 14 -25.18 28.73 -27.35
N ASN A 15 -24.32 29.43 -26.61
CA ASN A 15 -23.62 28.85 -25.51
C ASN A 15 -24.69 28.37 -24.53
N ILE A 16 -25.08 27.10 -24.67
CA ILE A 16 -25.85 26.41 -23.64
C ILE A 16 -24.83 26.26 -22.50
N SER A 17 -24.82 27.26 -21.62
CA SER A 17 -24.26 27.08 -20.28
C SER A 17 -25.10 26.00 -19.62
N SER A 18 -24.74 24.76 -19.80
CA SER A 18 -25.36 23.68 -19.06
C SER A 18 -24.98 23.89 -17.59
N ASP A 19 -25.99 24.12 -16.74
CA ASP A 19 -25.85 24.15 -15.29
C ASP A 19 -25.54 22.72 -14.74
N VAL A 20 -24.77 21.94 -15.50
CA VAL A 20 -24.35 20.60 -15.08
C VAL A 20 -23.53 20.72 -13.83
N VAL A 21 -23.93 19.99 -12.82
CA VAL A 21 -23.16 19.83 -11.57
C VAL A 21 -22.62 18.42 -11.52
N ILE A 22 -21.34 18.28 -11.23
CA ILE A 22 -20.70 17.00 -10.97
C ILE A 22 -20.06 17.02 -9.59
N THR A 23 -20.22 15.94 -8.82
CA THR A 23 -19.58 15.74 -7.52
C THR A 23 -18.57 14.61 -7.60
N LEU A 24 -17.56 14.63 -6.76
CA LEU A 24 -16.55 13.58 -6.63
C LEU A 24 -16.12 13.46 -5.17
N SER A 25 -16.02 12.25 -4.68
CA SER A 25 -15.42 11.94 -3.38
C SER A 25 -14.70 10.60 -3.40
N SER A 26 -13.73 10.44 -2.53
CA SER A 26 -13.18 9.15 -2.12
C SER A 26 -13.85 8.70 -0.81
N ASP A 27 -13.97 7.40 -0.59
CA ASP A 27 -14.55 6.85 0.65
C ASP A 27 -13.64 7.06 1.87
N LYS A 28 -12.33 7.26 1.65
CA LYS A 28 -11.35 7.61 2.68
C LYS A 28 -10.41 8.70 2.17
N SER A 29 -9.78 9.43 3.11
CA SER A 29 -8.71 10.40 2.81
C SER A 29 -7.31 9.77 2.87
N ILE A 30 -7.16 8.65 3.59
CA ILE A 30 -5.90 7.92 3.77
C ILE A 30 -6.17 6.43 3.55
N TYR A 31 -5.35 5.80 2.75
CA TYR A 31 -5.37 4.37 2.46
C TYR A 31 -4.00 3.75 2.77
N ASN A 32 -3.99 2.45 3.04
CA ASN A 32 -2.77 1.66 3.08
C ASN A 32 -2.59 0.87 1.77
N PHE A 33 -1.40 0.34 1.54
CA PHE A 33 -1.22 -0.67 0.49
C PHE A 33 -2.18 -1.84 0.72
N ASP A 34 -2.59 -2.47 -0.38
CA ASP A 34 -3.59 -3.52 -0.48
C ASP A 34 -5.05 -3.09 -0.23
N ASP A 35 -5.29 -1.85 0.21
CA ASP A 35 -6.64 -1.27 0.22
C ASP A 35 -7.17 -1.08 -1.21
N THR A 36 -8.47 -0.89 -1.31
CA THR A 36 -9.14 -0.48 -2.54
C THR A 36 -9.79 0.87 -2.30
N ALA A 37 -9.37 1.90 -3.03
CA ALA A 37 -10.01 3.20 -3.00
C ALA A 37 -11.29 3.18 -3.84
N LEU A 38 -12.40 3.63 -3.26
CA LEU A 38 -13.64 3.86 -3.96
C LEU A 38 -13.76 5.35 -4.30
N LEU A 39 -13.86 5.65 -5.59
CA LEU A 39 -14.09 6.99 -6.13
C LEU A 39 -15.53 7.02 -6.65
N GLN A 40 -16.34 7.93 -6.13
CA GLN A 40 -17.76 7.99 -6.44
C GLN A 40 -18.26 9.42 -6.51
N GLY A 41 -19.39 9.60 -7.21
CA GLY A 41 -20.03 10.90 -7.30
C GLY A 41 -21.36 10.82 -8.04
N THR A 42 -21.90 12.01 -8.31
CA THR A 42 -23.18 12.18 -8.99
C THR A 42 -23.06 13.25 -10.06
N VAL A 43 -23.90 13.16 -11.08
CA VAL A 43 -24.14 14.23 -12.04
C VAL A 43 -25.57 14.74 -11.90
N SER A 44 -25.82 16.02 -12.15
CA SER A 44 -27.16 16.60 -12.03
C SER A 44 -28.12 16.14 -13.12
N GLU A 45 -27.58 15.78 -14.27
CA GLU A 45 -28.34 15.34 -15.44
C GLU A 45 -27.48 14.50 -16.38
N ARG A 46 -28.13 13.78 -17.29
CA ARG A 46 -27.45 13.02 -18.34
C ARG A 46 -27.35 13.89 -19.60
N VAL A 47 -26.12 14.19 -20.00
CA VAL A 47 -25.81 14.94 -21.20
C VAL A 47 -25.62 14.00 -22.38
N TYR A 48 -26.17 14.39 -23.54
CA TYR A 48 -26.02 13.65 -24.79
C TYR A 48 -25.29 14.53 -25.79
N VAL A 49 -24.31 13.95 -26.48
CA VAL A 49 -23.61 14.62 -27.56
C VAL A 49 -24.40 14.44 -28.84
N GLU A 50 -24.79 15.56 -29.47
CA GLU A 50 -25.41 15.57 -30.80
C GLU A 50 -24.36 15.21 -31.87
N LYS A 51 -23.98 13.97 -31.96
CA LYS A 51 -23.30 13.41 -33.13
C LYS A 51 -24.15 12.28 -33.68
N PRO A 52 -23.92 11.83 -34.91
CA PRO A 52 -24.93 11.09 -35.69
C PRO A 52 -25.54 9.87 -34.98
N ASN A 53 -25.13 9.53 -33.77
CA ASN A 53 -25.60 8.37 -33.02
C ASN A 53 -26.06 8.64 -31.57
N PHE A 54 -26.44 9.83 -31.19
CA PHE A 54 -26.99 10.14 -29.86
C PHE A 54 -26.29 9.32 -28.75
N GLN A 55 -25.05 9.64 -28.44
CA GLN A 55 -24.30 8.97 -27.37
C GLN A 55 -24.32 9.82 -26.10
N SER A 56 -24.49 9.16 -24.95
CA SER A 56 -24.31 9.82 -23.67
C SER A 56 -22.88 10.32 -23.55
N GLU A 57 -22.68 11.50 -23.00
CA GLU A 57 -21.38 12.05 -22.69
C GLU A 57 -20.71 11.15 -21.63
N PRO A 58 -19.47 10.72 -21.83
CA PRO A 58 -18.74 9.95 -20.80
C PRO A 58 -18.25 10.84 -19.67
N ILE A 59 -18.19 10.28 -18.49
CA ILE A 59 -17.46 10.85 -17.36
C ILE A 59 -15.99 10.40 -17.49
N LEU A 60 -15.07 11.35 -17.52
CA LEU A 60 -13.64 11.11 -17.61
C LEU A 60 -13.00 11.36 -16.24
N ILE A 61 -12.42 10.32 -15.65
CA ILE A 61 -11.72 10.36 -14.37
C ILE A 61 -10.23 10.21 -14.65
N ASN A 62 -9.42 11.15 -14.18
CA ASN A 62 -7.97 11.07 -14.22
C ASN A 62 -7.45 10.98 -12.79
N ILE A 63 -6.60 10.01 -12.54
CA ILE A 63 -5.94 9.75 -11.27
C ILE A 63 -4.45 9.94 -11.49
N SER A 64 -3.83 10.84 -10.75
CA SER A 64 -2.40 11.16 -10.81
C SER A 64 -1.77 11.06 -9.43
N GLY A 65 -0.67 10.34 -9.34
CA GLY A 65 0.07 10.14 -8.10
C GLY A 65 1.57 10.00 -8.34
N PRO A 66 2.37 9.71 -7.32
CA PRO A 66 3.80 9.48 -7.49
C PRO A 66 4.06 8.32 -8.46
N ASN A 67 4.61 8.64 -9.64
CA ASN A 67 4.91 7.68 -10.72
C ASN A 67 3.69 6.88 -11.23
N TYR A 68 2.48 7.40 -11.06
CA TYR A 68 1.26 6.72 -11.46
C TYR A 68 0.28 7.67 -12.13
N GLU A 69 -0.24 7.26 -13.28
CA GLU A 69 -1.30 7.96 -13.99
C GLU A 69 -2.30 6.94 -14.54
N GLN A 70 -3.57 7.19 -14.35
CA GLN A 70 -4.65 6.38 -14.91
C GLN A 70 -5.80 7.26 -15.35
N ALA A 71 -6.33 6.98 -16.55
CA ALA A 71 -7.57 7.57 -17.04
C ALA A 71 -8.65 6.48 -17.11
N VAL A 72 -9.84 6.80 -16.59
CA VAL A 72 -11.02 5.93 -16.63
C VAL A 72 -12.15 6.68 -17.31
N SER A 73 -12.85 6.01 -18.22
CA SER A 73 -14.06 6.53 -18.88
C SER A 73 -15.24 5.64 -18.51
N LEU A 74 -16.30 6.25 -18.01
CA LEU A 74 -17.51 5.55 -17.60
C LEU A 74 -18.75 6.42 -17.85
N TYR A 75 -19.94 5.86 -17.63
CA TYR A 75 -21.21 6.56 -17.79
C TYR A 75 -21.99 6.57 -16.48
N PRO A 76 -22.77 7.63 -16.22
CA PRO A 76 -23.65 7.63 -15.06
C PRO A 76 -24.72 6.53 -15.18
N ASP A 77 -25.05 5.93 -14.05
CA ASP A 77 -26.13 4.95 -13.97
C ASP A 77 -27.52 5.59 -14.13
N SER A 78 -28.59 4.78 -14.00
CA SER A 78 -29.96 5.28 -14.11
C SER A 78 -30.35 6.30 -13.04
N ASN A 79 -29.63 6.35 -11.93
CA ASN A 79 -29.83 7.27 -10.81
C ASN A 79 -28.86 8.46 -10.84
N LEU A 80 -28.12 8.62 -11.94
CA LEU A 80 -27.11 9.67 -12.14
C LEU A 80 -25.89 9.55 -11.24
N ASN A 81 -25.64 8.37 -10.66
CA ASN A 81 -24.44 8.08 -9.90
C ASN A 81 -23.36 7.49 -10.81
N TYR A 82 -22.12 7.61 -10.37
CA TYR A 82 -20.99 6.92 -10.96
C TYR A 82 -20.00 6.49 -9.87
N GLU A 83 -19.33 5.39 -10.12
CA GLU A 83 -18.29 4.89 -9.24
C GLU A 83 -17.19 4.15 -10.01
N THR A 84 -16.01 4.18 -9.47
CA THR A 84 -14.88 3.35 -9.92
C THR A 84 -14.00 3.00 -8.72
N THR A 85 -13.24 1.93 -8.85
CA THR A 85 -12.32 1.49 -7.80
C THR A 85 -10.89 1.47 -8.30
N LEU A 86 -9.96 1.83 -7.43
CA LEU A 86 -8.52 1.73 -7.65
C LEU A 86 -7.91 0.79 -6.60
N LYS A 87 -7.30 -0.31 -7.06
CA LYS A 87 -6.59 -1.22 -6.18
C LYS A 87 -5.18 -0.72 -5.91
N LEU A 88 -4.87 -0.49 -4.64
CA LEU A 88 -3.65 0.19 -4.20
C LEU A 88 -2.53 -0.80 -3.92
N VAL A 89 -2.03 -1.46 -4.96
CA VAL A 89 -0.96 -2.47 -4.86
C VAL A 89 0.31 -2.01 -5.58
N GLN A 90 1.45 -2.23 -4.97
CA GLN A 90 2.76 -1.80 -5.48
C GLN A 90 3.08 -2.40 -6.86
N VAL A 91 2.68 -3.62 -7.13
CA VAL A 91 2.91 -4.28 -8.43
C VAL A 91 2.21 -3.60 -9.59
N LEU A 92 1.20 -2.75 -9.33
CA LEU A 92 0.53 -1.91 -10.33
C LEU A 92 1.15 -0.51 -10.45
N GLY A 93 2.28 -0.25 -9.80
CA GLY A 93 2.97 1.05 -9.83
C GLY A 93 2.50 2.04 -8.75
N ILE A 94 1.62 1.62 -7.84
CA ILE A 94 1.20 2.46 -6.72
C ILE A 94 2.38 2.65 -5.76
N ALA A 95 2.64 3.90 -5.40
CA ALA A 95 3.66 4.31 -4.42
C ALA A 95 3.01 5.10 -3.27
N GLU A 96 3.75 5.26 -2.19
CA GLU A 96 3.35 6.17 -1.11
C GLU A 96 3.30 7.60 -1.59
N GLY A 97 2.34 8.36 -1.09
CA GLY A 97 2.20 9.78 -1.38
C GLY A 97 0.77 10.19 -1.69
N ASN A 98 0.63 11.42 -2.15
CA ASN A 98 -0.65 12.01 -2.48
C ASN A 98 -1.07 11.65 -3.90
N TYR A 99 -2.36 11.40 -4.05
CA TYR A 99 -3.03 11.13 -5.31
C TYR A 99 -4.10 12.19 -5.55
N ASP A 100 -3.99 12.89 -6.67
CA ASP A 100 -5.00 13.83 -7.12
C ASP A 100 -5.93 13.12 -8.10
N VAL A 101 -7.22 13.33 -7.89
CA VAL A 101 -8.27 12.78 -8.75
C VAL A 101 -9.06 13.92 -9.32
N SER A 102 -9.12 14.01 -10.64
CA SER A 102 -9.98 14.95 -11.36
C SER A 102 -11.05 14.20 -12.14
N VAL A 103 -12.24 14.74 -12.15
CA VAL A 103 -13.32 14.24 -13.00
C VAL A 103 -13.84 15.35 -13.88
N ASN A 104 -14.03 15.03 -15.16
CA ASN A 104 -14.63 15.92 -16.14
C ASN A 104 -15.91 15.29 -16.73
N TYR A 105 -16.97 16.07 -16.81
CA TYR A 105 -18.22 15.70 -17.43
C TYR A 105 -18.86 16.91 -18.10
N ALA A 106 -19.14 16.82 -19.37
CA ALA A 106 -19.76 17.89 -20.17
C ALA A 106 -19.03 19.26 -20.01
N GLY A 107 -17.70 19.23 -19.91
CA GLY A 107 -16.89 20.43 -19.75
C GLY A 107 -16.77 20.97 -18.33
N VAL A 108 -17.48 20.40 -17.36
CA VAL A 108 -17.35 20.73 -15.94
C VAL A 108 -16.37 19.81 -15.26
N THR A 109 -15.47 20.37 -14.45
CA THR A 109 -14.43 19.61 -13.74
C THR A 109 -14.55 19.81 -12.23
N THR A 110 -14.40 18.73 -11.46
CA THR A 110 -14.21 18.76 -10.01
C THR A 110 -13.06 17.85 -9.61
N ASN A 111 -12.50 18.08 -8.42
CA ASN A 111 -11.30 17.37 -7.97
C ASN A 111 -11.49 16.89 -6.53
N THR A 112 -10.77 15.82 -6.19
CA THR A 112 -10.55 15.34 -4.83
C THR A 112 -9.13 14.80 -4.71
N SER A 113 -8.68 14.49 -3.51
CA SER A 113 -7.38 13.86 -3.28
C SER A 113 -7.45 12.87 -2.14
N PHE A 114 -6.52 11.93 -2.13
CA PHE A 114 -6.29 11.00 -1.04
C PHE A 114 -4.79 10.70 -0.93
N SER A 115 -4.35 10.16 0.19
CA SER A 115 -2.97 9.68 0.37
C SER A 115 -2.91 8.17 0.48
N VAL A 116 -1.80 7.60 0.02
CA VAL A 116 -1.43 6.20 0.22
C VAL A 116 -0.22 6.17 1.15
N GLU A 117 -0.33 5.44 2.23
CA GLU A 117 0.72 5.30 3.24
C GLU A 117 1.06 3.82 3.43
N SER A 118 2.32 3.54 3.77
CA SER A 118 2.65 2.23 4.32
C SER A 118 1.89 2.05 5.62
N LYS A 119 1.27 0.91 5.78
CA LYS A 119 0.77 0.51 7.09
C LYS A 119 1.98 0.48 8.02
N ILE A 120 2.15 1.53 8.81
CA ILE A 120 3.03 1.46 9.96
C ILE A 120 2.37 0.41 10.85
N ILE A 121 2.87 -0.82 10.78
CA ILE A 121 2.67 -1.74 11.87
C ILE A 121 3.40 -1.03 13.02
N GLN A 122 2.65 -0.28 13.83
CA GLN A 122 3.10 -0.05 15.19
C GLN A 122 3.19 -1.47 15.74
N VAL A 123 4.38 -2.02 15.67
CA VAL A 123 4.77 -3.04 16.61
C VAL A 123 4.65 -2.25 17.93
N ASP A 124 3.51 -2.41 18.63
CA ASP A 124 3.51 -2.17 20.05
C ASP A 124 4.84 -2.77 20.48
N GLU A 125 5.67 -2.01 21.21
CA GLU A 125 6.84 -2.59 21.83
C GLU A 125 6.30 -3.74 22.68
N VAL A 126 6.10 -4.89 22.03
CA VAL A 126 6.00 -6.14 22.72
C VAL A 126 7.32 -6.16 23.44
N ASN A 127 7.28 -6.03 24.76
CA ASN A 127 8.42 -6.32 25.59
C ASN A 127 8.79 -7.76 25.25
N SER A 128 9.47 -7.94 24.14
CA SER A 128 9.97 -9.24 23.70
C SER A 128 11.05 -9.60 24.71
N VAL A 129 10.65 -10.40 25.65
CA VAL A 129 11.58 -10.97 26.61
C VAL A 129 12.38 -11.99 25.84
N PHE A 130 13.63 -11.66 25.58
CA PHE A 130 14.62 -12.62 25.11
C PHE A 130 15.71 -12.71 26.15
N SER A 131 15.92 -13.88 26.70
CA SER A 131 17.03 -14.14 27.63
C SER A 131 17.78 -15.41 27.23
N ILE A 132 19.07 -15.38 27.41
CA ILE A 132 19.96 -16.51 27.19
C ILE A 132 20.94 -16.57 28.34
N GLN A 133 21.23 -17.76 28.80
CA GLN A 133 22.18 -18.02 29.89
C GLN A 133 22.90 -19.37 29.70
N THR A 134 24.03 -19.49 30.27
CA THR A 134 24.78 -20.75 30.38
C THR A 134 24.65 -21.31 31.80
N ASP A 135 24.77 -22.62 31.93
CA ASP A 135 24.69 -23.29 33.24
C ASP A 135 25.90 -23.00 34.16
N GLN A 136 27.03 -22.55 33.60
CA GLN A 136 28.23 -22.15 34.34
C GLN A 136 28.84 -20.90 33.70
N ASN A 137 29.73 -20.21 34.44
CA ASN A 137 30.44 -19.03 33.94
C ASN A 137 31.82 -19.39 33.35
N GLU A 138 32.37 -20.55 33.69
CA GLU A 138 33.68 -21.03 33.26
C GLU A 138 33.58 -22.50 32.92
N TYR A 139 34.26 -22.94 31.88
CA TYR A 139 34.27 -24.34 31.42
C TYR A 139 35.69 -24.82 31.12
N LEU A 140 35.91 -26.08 31.35
CA LEU A 140 37.12 -26.77 30.93
C LEU A 140 36.94 -27.36 29.52
N LEU A 141 38.04 -27.64 28.83
CA LEU A 141 38.06 -28.06 27.43
C LEU A 141 37.31 -29.38 27.13
N ASP A 142 37.04 -30.20 28.08
CA ASP A 142 36.32 -31.47 27.90
C ASP A 142 34.86 -31.41 28.37
N GLN A 143 34.42 -30.25 28.76
CA GLN A 143 33.05 -30.03 29.23
C GLN A 143 32.10 -29.65 28.12
N SER A 144 30.82 -29.81 28.41
CA SER A 144 29.74 -29.32 27.57
C SER A 144 29.08 -28.09 28.21
N ILE A 145 28.78 -27.10 27.40
CA ILE A 145 28.06 -25.92 27.81
C ILE A 145 26.56 -26.17 27.55
N LEU A 146 25.73 -26.11 28.58
CA LEU A 146 24.29 -26.05 28.43
C LEU A 146 23.89 -24.58 28.29
N ILE A 147 23.30 -24.25 27.13
CA ILE A 147 22.76 -22.93 26.84
C ILE A 147 21.25 -23.05 26.94
N THR A 148 20.65 -22.22 27.79
CA THR A 148 19.20 -22.16 27.98
C THR A 148 18.69 -20.74 27.76
N GLY A 149 17.43 -20.59 27.41
CA GLY A 149 16.83 -19.26 27.27
C GLY A 149 15.31 -19.30 27.10
N ILE A 150 14.76 -18.12 27.12
CA ILE A 150 13.34 -17.90 26.90
C ILE A 150 13.12 -16.79 25.84
N THR A 151 12.05 -16.94 25.08
CA THR A 151 11.55 -15.90 24.18
C THR A 151 10.03 -15.78 24.32
N SER A 152 9.53 -14.56 24.34
CA SER A 152 8.10 -14.29 24.31
C SER A 152 7.52 -14.32 22.90
N GLU A 153 8.37 -14.23 21.88
CA GLU A 153 7.97 -14.35 20.47
C GLU A 153 8.19 -15.78 19.97
N ILE A 154 7.10 -16.43 19.60
CA ILE A 154 7.12 -17.74 18.96
C ILE A 154 6.59 -17.55 17.54
N VAL A 155 7.48 -17.69 16.55
CA VAL A 155 7.09 -17.69 15.14
C VAL A 155 6.94 -19.15 14.71
N PRO A 156 5.73 -19.61 14.38
CA PRO A 156 5.51 -20.99 13.98
C PRO A 156 6.37 -21.34 12.76
N PHE A 157 7.05 -22.49 12.83
CA PHE A 157 7.92 -23.05 11.78
C PHE A 157 9.21 -22.29 11.50
N GLU A 158 9.53 -21.24 12.25
CA GLU A 158 10.83 -20.59 12.19
C GLU A 158 11.78 -21.09 13.28
N SER A 159 13.06 -21.14 12.95
CA SER A 159 14.13 -21.49 13.90
C SER A 159 14.93 -20.26 14.28
N MET A 160 15.28 -20.15 15.55
CA MET A 160 16.27 -19.19 16.01
C MET A 160 17.66 -19.67 15.60
N LYS A 161 18.47 -18.80 15.02
CA LYS A 161 19.88 -19.11 14.73
C LYS A 161 20.75 -18.61 15.85
N PHE A 162 21.64 -19.48 16.35
CA PHE A 162 22.69 -19.06 17.28
C PHE A 162 24.09 -19.19 16.66
N THR A 163 24.99 -18.35 17.11
CA THR A 163 26.40 -18.36 16.73
C THR A 163 27.22 -18.21 17.98
N VAL A 164 28.20 -19.07 18.14
CA VAL A 164 29.19 -18.98 19.22
C VAL A 164 30.47 -18.42 18.64
N ILE A 165 30.98 -17.39 19.28
CA ILE A 165 32.16 -16.64 18.84
C ILE A 165 33.19 -16.74 19.97
N ASP A 166 34.44 -17.03 19.64
CA ASP A 166 35.52 -17.06 20.59
C ASP A 166 36.00 -15.65 21.01
N PRO A 167 36.87 -15.53 22.03
CA PRO A 167 37.38 -14.21 22.44
C PRO A 167 38.18 -13.47 21.37
N THR A 168 38.60 -14.12 20.29
CA THR A 168 39.32 -13.50 19.16
C THR A 168 38.36 -12.97 18.11
N GLY A 169 37.06 -13.27 18.22
CA GLY A 169 36.01 -12.89 17.27
C GLY A 169 35.78 -13.94 16.18
N GLU A 170 36.40 -15.11 16.26
CA GLU A 170 36.20 -16.19 15.31
C GLU A 170 34.93 -16.98 15.64
N GLN A 171 34.13 -17.30 14.61
CA GLN A 171 32.95 -18.13 14.77
C GLN A 171 33.36 -19.60 14.93
N ILE A 172 33.12 -20.16 16.11
CA ILE A 172 33.49 -21.56 16.44
C ILE A 172 32.33 -22.55 16.32
N SER A 173 31.09 -22.04 16.37
CA SER A 173 29.91 -22.89 16.19
C SER A 173 28.71 -22.08 15.72
N THR A 174 27.80 -22.75 15.04
CA THR A 174 26.47 -22.20 14.67
C THR A 174 25.44 -23.32 14.68
N GLY A 175 24.21 -22.97 14.99
CA GLY A 175 23.12 -23.94 14.99
C GLY A 175 21.77 -23.27 14.92
N ASN A 176 20.74 -24.09 14.83
CA ASN A 176 19.35 -23.66 14.86
C ASN A 176 18.66 -24.23 16.10
N LEU A 177 17.85 -23.40 16.75
CA LEU A 177 17.04 -23.75 17.90
C LEU A 177 15.57 -23.61 17.52
N PHE A 178 14.76 -24.55 17.95
CA PHE A 178 13.32 -24.52 17.80
C PHE A 178 12.68 -24.41 19.17
N THR A 179 11.65 -23.61 19.26
CA THR A 179 10.81 -23.52 20.46
C THR A 179 9.34 -23.61 20.08
N THR A 180 8.56 -24.24 20.90
CA THR A 180 7.09 -24.33 20.77
C THR A 180 6.36 -23.65 21.91
N ASP A 181 7.04 -23.40 23.03
CA ASP A 181 6.50 -22.84 24.27
C ASP A 181 7.27 -21.61 24.77
N GLY A 182 8.21 -21.12 23.98
CA GLY A 182 9.07 -20.00 24.35
C GLY A 182 10.33 -20.39 25.11
N ASN A 183 10.48 -21.63 25.57
CA ASN A 183 11.70 -22.11 26.17
C ASN A 183 12.56 -22.80 25.11
N PHE A 184 13.87 -22.63 25.23
CA PHE A 184 14.82 -23.32 24.36
C PHE A 184 16.06 -23.73 25.16
N ASP A 185 16.65 -24.82 24.74
CA ASP A 185 17.95 -25.30 25.25
C ASP A 185 18.78 -25.94 24.14
N THR A 186 20.09 -25.91 24.31
CA THR A 186 21.03 -26.61 23.45
C THR A 186 22.31 -26.88 24.21
N THR A 187 23.02 -27.92 23.78
CA THR A 187 24.30 -28.30 24.37
C THR A 187 25.41 -28.17 23.33
N LEU A 188 26.47 -27.44 23.68
CA LEU A 188 27.68 -27.29 22.88
C LEU A 188 28.81 -28.06 23.55
N SER A 189 29.47 -28.98 22.84
CA SER A 189 30.63 -29.71 23.35
C SER A 189 31.91 -28.98 22.97
N LEU A 190 32.71 -28.60 23.94
CA LEU A 190 33.96 -27.88 23.72
C LEU A 190 35.08 -28.75 23.11
N ASN A 191 34.96 -30.04 23.17
CA ASN A 191 35.97 -30.96 22.58
C ASN A 191 35.89 -31.02 21.05
N THR A 192 34.79 -30.57 20.44
CA THR A 192 34.61 -30.46 18.98
C THR A 192 35.04 -29.11 18.44
N VAL A 193 35.26 -28.14 19.32
CA VAL A 193 35.73 -26.79 18.99
C VAL A 193 37.25 -26.81 19.16
N ASN A 194 37.99 -26.37 18.15
CA ASN A 194 39.45 -26.27 18.27
C ASN A 194 39.77 -24.96 19.01
N PRO A 195 39.96 -25.00 20.37
CA PRO A 195 40.12 -23.74 21.09
C PRO A 195 41.55 -23.25 20.83
N LEU A 196 41.64 -22.06 20.25
CA LEU A 196 42.90 -21.33 20.28
C LEU A 196 43.20 -20.99 21.73
N TYR A 197 44.27 -21.61 22.29
CA TYR A 197 44.77 -21.27 23.61
C TYR A 197 45.18 -19.80 23.61
N GLY A 198 44.42 -18.95 24.31
CA GLY A 198 44.93 -17.65 24.73
C GLY A 198 45.87 -17.86 25.89
N ASP A 199 47.14 -17.53 25.74
CA ASP A 199 48.14 -17.43 26.82
C ASP A 199 47.79 -16.25 27.75
#